data_d12d4ce5ad5f4411ef7ee2c05dbf87d9
#
_entry.id   d12d4ce5ad5f4411ef7ee2c05dbf87d9
#
_cell.length_a   1.000
_cell.length_b   1.000
_cell.length_c   1.000
_cell.angle_alpha   90.00
_cell.angle_beta   90.00
_cell.angle_gamma   90.00
#
_symmetry.space_group_name_H-M   'P 1'
#
loop_
_entity.id
_entity.type
_entity.pdbx_description
1 polymer ?
#
loop_
_entity_poly.entity_id
_entity_poly.type
_entity_poly.pdbx_seq_one_letter_code
_entity_poly.pdbx_strand_id
1 'polypeptide(L)'
;IKFIFNQKKNQDGSKLKIMLGSPSIKEGVSLLRVEQVHILEPYWNFSRMKQIIGRAIRYCSHKDLPKRRRFVDVFLYITTYPKVKTIDQYIWSLAKKKQKLIQQFENALKEKAIDCEIFYEGNNYPDEEPIQCDV
;
A
#
# COMPACT_ATOMS: atom_id res chain seq x y z
N ILE A 1 -15.21 -10.77 -14.10
CA ILE A 1 -13.76 -10.54 -14.15
C ILE A 1 -13.13 -10.96 -12.80
N LYS A 2 -13.52 -10.37 -11.64
CA LYS A 2 -13.01 -10.72 -10.31
C LYS A 2 -13.05 -12.23 -10.02
N PHE A 3 -14.17 -12.87 -10.32
CA PHE A 3 -14.33 -14.31 -10.12
C PHE A 3 -13.29 -15.13 -10.88
N ILE A 4 -13.08 -14.80 -12.15
CA ILE A 4 -12.08 -15.47 -13.01
C ILE A 4 -10.66 -15.21 -12.49
N PHE A 5 -10.34 -13.96 -12.15
CA PHE A 5 -9.05 -13.56 -11.60
C PHE A 5 -8.69 -14.37 -10.35
N ASN A 6 -9.63 -14.50 -9.43
CA ASN A 6 -9.43 -15.17 -8.14
C ASN A 6 -9.48 -16.71 -8.18
N GLN A 7 -9.78 -17.32 -9.32
CA GLN A 7 -9.79 -18.79 -9.42
C GLN A 7 -8.37 -19.37 -9.18
N LYS A 8 -8.31 -20.48 -8.46
CA LYS A 8 -7.04 -21.22 -8.25
C LYS A 8 -6.40 -21.64 -9.58
N LYS A 9 -7.22 -21.97 -10.58
CA LYS A 9 -6.79 -22.31 -11.94
C LYS A 9 -6.16 -21.13 -12.70
N ASN A 10 -6.22 -19.92 -12.15
CA ASN A 10 -5.62 -18.72 -12.74
C ASN A 10 -4.38 -18.23 -11.96
N GLN A 11 -3.80 -19.05 -11.09
CA GLN A 11 -2.66 -18.64 -10.26
C GLN A 11 -1.38 -18.31 -11.05
N ASP A 12 -1.30 -18.76 -12.29
CA ASP A 12 -0.23 -18.50 -13.27
C ASP A 12 -0.58 -17.37 -14.25
N GLY A 13 -1.79 -16.79 -14.13
CA GLY A 13 -2.27 -15.75 -15.03
C GLY A 13 -2.67 -16.24 -16.42
N SER A 14 -2.82 -17.55 -16.62
CA SER A 14 -3.14 -18.16 -17.96
C SER A 14 -4.47 -17.71 -18.52
N LYS A 15 -5.47 -17.41 -17.65
CA LYS A 15 -6.79 -16.95 -18.07
C LYS A 15 -6.92 -15.44 -18.03
N LEU A 16 -6.41 -14.80 -17.00
CA LEU A 16 -6.47 -13.36 -16.80
C LEU A 16 -5.22 -12.90 -16.06
N LYS A 17 -4.26 -12.40 -16.80
CA LYS A 17 -2.95 -11.99 -16.28
C LYS A 17 -2.97 -10.58 -15.71
N ILE A 18 -3.67 -9.66 -16.37
CA ILE A 18 -3.71 -8.24 -16.01
C ILE A 18 -5.16 -7.84 -15.78
N MET A 19 -5.39 -7.09 -14.71
CA MET A 19 -6.68 -6.47 -14.42
C MET A 19 -6.51 -4.96 -14.32
N LEU A 20 -7.18 -4.24 -15.22
CA LEU A 20 -7.24 -2.78 -15.15
C LEU A 20 -8.35 -2.35 -14.20
N GLY A 21 -8.01 -1.43 -13.32
CA GLY A 21 -8.91 -0.88 -12.33
C GLY A 21 -9.03 0.63 -12.43
N SER A 22 -10.26 1.13 -12.52
CA SER A 22 -10.54 2.55 -12.35
C SER A 22 -10.66 2.90 -10.86
N PRO A 23 -10.72 4.19 -10.50
CA PRO A 23 -11.00 4.62 -9.13
C PRO A 23 -12.25 4.00 -8.50
N SER A 24 -13.17 3.45 -9.30
CA SER A 24 -14.39 2.78 -8.81
C SER A 24 -14.15 1.42 -8.13
N ILE A 25 -12.95 0.82 -8.29
CA ILE A 25 -12.58 -0.44 -7.61
C ILE A 25 -12.26 -0.22 -6.12
N LYS A 26 -12.60 0.94 -5.57
CA LYS A 26 -12.23 1.32 -4.19
C LYS A 26 -12.75 0.37 -3.12
N GLU A 27 -13.96 -0.16 -3.25
CA GLU A 27 -14.64 -0.88 -2.18
C GLU A 27 -15.08 -2.29 -2.59
N GLY A 28 -15.07 -3.21 -1.62
CA GLY A 28 -15.63 -4.55 -1.79
C GLY A 28 -14.85 -5.55 -2.65
N VAL A 29 -13.76 -5.15 -3.30
CA VAL A 29 -12.97 -6.06 -4.15
C VAL A 29 -11.75 -6.57 -3.40
N SER A 30 -11.68 -7.89 -3.20
CA SER A 30 -10.48 -8.58 -2.73
C SER A 30 -9.88 -9.34 -3.90
N LEU A 31 -8.60 -9.11 -4.13
CA LEU A 31 -7.84 -9.82 -5.16
C LEU A 31 -6.90 -10.82 -4.49
N LEU A 32 -6.82 -12.01 -5.04
CA LEU A 32 -5.99 -13.08 -4.52
C LEU A 32 -4.80 -13.32 -5.45
N ARG A 33 -3.66 -13.64 -4.86
CA ARG A 33 -2.45 -14.03 -5.60
C ARG A 33 -1.93 -12.94 -6.55
N VAL A 34 -2.13 -11.68 -6.21
CA VAL A 34 -1.57 -10.55 -6.95
C VAL A 34 -0.07 -10.45 -6.65
N GLU A 35 0.76 -10.47 -7.66
CA GLU A 35 2.21 -10.34 -7.51
C GLU A 35 2.71 -8.93 -7.79
N GLN A 36 1.96 -8.14 -8.56
CA GLN A 36 2.32 -6.77 -8.90
C GLN A 36 1.13 -5.83 -8.85
N VAL A 37 1.35 -4.65 -8.32
CA VAL A 37 0.39 -3.53 -8.33
C VAL A 37 1.03 -2.34 -9.04
N HIS A 38 0.41 -1.87 -10.09
CA HIS A 38 0.86 -0.73 -10.86
C HIS A 38 -0.10 0.45 -10.66
N ILE A 39 0.39 1.52 -10.06
CA ILE A 39 -0.36 2.77 -9.84
C ILE A 39 0.16 3.78 -10.85
N LEU A 40 -0.64 4.09 -11.88
CA LEU A 40 -0.23 4.90 -13.03
C LEU A 40 -0.18 6.40 -12.73
N GLU A 41 -0.83 6.84 -11.66
CA GLU A 41 -0.89 8.24 -11.26
C GLU A 41 -0.71 8.39 -9.76
N PRO A 42 0.09 9.35 -9.27
CA PRO A 42 0.17 9.66 -7.86
C PRO A 42 -1.15 10.26 -7.38
N TYR A 43 -1.45 10.11 -6.10
CA TYR A 43 -2.64 10.68 -5.47
C TYR A 43 -2.28 11.64 -4.35
N TRP A 44 -3.19 12.56 -4.02
CA TRP A 44 -3.02 13.65 -3.05
C TRP A 44 -2.66 13.19 -1.64
N ASN A 45 -2.92 11.92 -1.30
CA ASN A 45 -2.63 11.34 -0.02
C ASN A 45 -2.26 9.86 -0.15
N PHE A 46 -1.46 9.39 0.78
CA PHE A 46 -1.02 8.00 0.84
C PHE A 46 -2.14 7.03 1.22
N SER A 47 -3.13 7.49 1.98
CA SER A 47 -4.25 6.65 2.43
C SER A 47 -4.94 5.96 1.26
N ARG A 48 -5.19 6.70 0.17
CA ARG A 48 -5.80 6.11 -1.04
C ARG A 48 -4.89 5.10 -1.71
N MET A 49 -3.59 5.37 -1.80
CA MET A 49 -2.64 4.41 -2.35
C MET A 49 -2.55 3.16 -1.47
N LYS A 50 -2.50 3.32 -0.14
CA LYS A 50 -2.57 2.22 0.82
C LYS A 50 -3.85 1.38 0.65
N GLN A 51 -4.99 2.01 0.40
CA GLN A 51 -6.25 1.30 0.12
C GLN A 51 -6.18 0.45 -1.16
N ILE A 52 -5.59 0.99 -2.23
CA ILE A 52 -5.40 0.25 -3.50
C ILE A 52 -4.48 -0.95 -3.26
N ILE A 53 -3.32 -0.72 -2.63
CA ILE A 53 -2.36 -1.76 -2.30
C ILE A 53 -2.99 -2.82 -1.39
N GLY A 54 -3.77 -2.41 -0.40
CA GLY A 54 -4.48 -3.29 0.52
C GLY A 54 -5.53 -4.20 -0.15
N ARG A 55 -5.89 -3.96 -1.41
CA ARG A 55 -6.72 -4.91 -2.19
C ARG A 55 -5.93 -6.12 -2.66
N ALA A 56 -4.65 -5.95 -2.88
CA ALA A 56 -3.71 -7.01 -3.29
C ALA A 56 -3.06 -7.68 -2.06
N ILE A 57 -2.71 -6.87 -1.04
CA ILE A 57 -2.05 -7.32 0.19
C ILE A 57 -3.12 -7.47 1.29
N ARG A 58 -3.68 -8.65 1.41
CA ARG A 58 -4.65 -8.98 2.48
C ARG A 58 -4.21 -10.24 3.21
N TYR A 59 -4.67 -10.36 4.46
CA TYR A 59 -4.46 -11.57 5.24
C TYR A 59 -4.85 -12.80 4.43
N CYS A 60 -3.97 -13.78 4.36
CA CYS A 60 -4.13 -15.03 3.61
C CYS A 60 -4.35 -14.90 2.09
N SER A 61 -4.17 -13.71 1.47
CA SER A 61 -4.38 -13.55 0.02
C SER A 61 -3.41 -14.37 -0.83
N HIS A 62 -2.25 -14.73 -0.30
CA HIS A 62 -1.20 -15.50 -0.97
C HIS A 62 -0.96 -16.89 -0.36
N LYS A 63 -1.86 -17.37 0.52
CA LYS A 63 -1.66 -18.64 1.25
C LYS A 63 -1.46 -19.85 0.34
N ASP A 64 -2.07 -19.83 -0.84
CA ASP A 64 -2.02 -20.92 -1.81
C ASP A 64 -0.74 -20.92 -2.65
N LEU A 65 0.08 -19.86 -2.55
CA LEU A 65 1.35 -19.76 -3.27
C LEU A 65 2.52 -20.30 -2.43
N PRO A 66 3.56 -20.79 -3.06
CA PRO A 66 4.79 -21.15 -2.35
C PRO A 66 5.40 -19.90 -1.69
N LYS A 67 6.11 -20.07 -0.56
CA LYS A 67 6.66 -18.95 0.23
C LYS A 67 7.43 -17.93 -0.61
N ARG A 68 8.21 -18.38 -1.59
CA ARG A 68 8.99 -17.54 -2.51
C ARG A 68 8.16 -16.62 -3.42
N ARG A 69 6.85 -16.83 -3.52
CA ARG A 69 5.91 -16.00 -4.32
C ARG A 69 4.90 -15.26 -3.46
N ARG A 70 5.11 -15.20 -2.13
CA ARG A 70 4.22 -14.50 -1.19
C ARG A 70 4.70 -13.08 -0.94
N PHE A 71 4.91 -12.33 -2.01
CA PHE A 71 5.25 -10.91 -1.98
C PHE A 71 4.46 -10.17 -3.05
N VAL A 72 4.41 -8.85 -2.94
CA VAL A 72 3.73 -7.98 -3.91
C VAL A 72 4.66 -6.81 -4.20
N ASP A 73 5.08 -6.69 -5.45
CA ASP A 73 5.80 -5.52 -5.93
C ASP A 73 4.82 -4.39 -6.21
N VAL A 74 5.10 -3.21 -5.70
CA VAL A 74 4.28 -2.03 -5.90
C VAL A 74 5.04 -0.99 -6.72
N PHE A 75 4.50 -0.66 -7.87
CA PHE A 75 5.08 0.33 -8.79
C PHE A 75 4.19 1.57 -8.84
N LEU A 76 4.76 2.72 -8.49
CA LEU A 76 4.14 4.02 -8.68
C LEU A 76 4.82 4.73 -9.83
N TYR A 77 4.04 5.11 -10.83
CA TYR A 77 4.53 5.84 -11.99
C TYR A 77 4.32 7.34 -11.81
N ILE A 78 5.37 8.10 -12.07
CA ILE A 78 5.36 9.56 -11.98
C ILE A 78 5.92 10.11 -13.28
N THR A 79 5.13 10.91 -13.97
CA THR A 79 5.56 11.59 -15.17
C THR A 79 6.63 12.62 -14.83
N THR A 80 7.73 12.61 -15.58
CA THR A 80 8.80 13.59 -15.44
C THR A 80 9.07 14.31 -16.76
N TYR A 81 9.47 15.57 -16.69
CA TYR A 81 9.87 16.33 -17.85
C TYR A 81 11.15 17.13 -17.55
N PRO A 82 12.11 17.22 -18.49
CA PRO A 82 13.34 17.96 -18.28
C PRO A 82 13.08 19.44 -17.94
N LYS A 83 13.73 19.95 -16.88
CA LYS A 83 13.71 21.36 -16.46
C LYS A 83 12.36 21.91 -15.97
N VAL A 84 11.28 21.12 -15.97
CA VAL A 84 9.95 21.56 -15.52
C VAL A 84 9.40 20.58 -14.52
N LYS A 85 8.90 21.07 -13.37
CA LYS A 85 8.22 20.25 -12.39
C LYS A 85 6.83 19.90 -12.91
N THR A 86 6.58 18.62 -13.11
CA THR A 86 5.27 18.12 -13.56
C THR A 86 4.23 18.14 -12.46
N ILE A 87 2.95 18.03 -12.82
CA ILE A 87 1.83 17.92 -11.88
C ILE A 87 2.00 16.69 -11.00
N ASP A 88 2.41 15.56 -11.57
CA ASP A 88 2.63 14.32 -10.79
C ASP A 88 3.71 14.51 -9.72
N GLN A 89 4.82 15.14 -10.08
CA GLN A 89 5.89 15.47 -9.13
C GLN A 89 5.39 16.44 -8.03
N TYR A 90 4.53 17.38 -8.39
CA TYR A 90 3.92 18.29 -7.41
C TYR A 90 2.99 17.53 -6.44
N ILE A 91 2.04 16.75 -6.98
CA ILE A 91 1.10 15.94 -6.20
C ILE A 91 1.86 14.98 -5.27
N TRP A 92 2.89 14.30 -5.79
CA TRP A 92 3.72 13.40 -5.00
C TRP A 92 4.45 14.11 -3.86
N SER A 93 5.04 15.29 -4.14
CA SER A 93 5.72 16.07 -3.11
C SER A 93 4.75 16.55 -2.01
N LEU A 94 3.51 16.91 -2.39
CA LEU A 94 2.47 17.31 -1.47
C LEU A 94 1.99 16.11 -0.61
N ALA A 95 1.78 14.96 -1.23
CA ALA A 95 1.41 13.74 -0.54
C ALA A 95 2.46 13.33 0.51
N LYS A 96 3.75 13.43 0.17
CA LYS A 96 4.86 13.16 1.11
C LYS A 96 4.85 14.12 2.30
N LYS A 97 4.65 15.42 2.07
CA LYS A 97 4.56 16.41 3.17
C LYS A 97 3.40 16.09 4.11
N LYS A 98 2.23 15.79 3.56
CA LYS A 98 1.06 15.39 4.37
C LYS A 98 1.31 14.11 5.15
N GLN A 99 1.94 13.11 4.53
CA GLN A 99 2.25 11.85 5.20
C GLN A 99 3.17 12.06 6.39
N LYS A 100 4.19 12.92 6.25
CA LYS A 100 5.10 13.24 7.36
C LYS A 100 4.35 13.87 8.55
N LEU A 101 3.42 14.79 8.30
CA LEU A 101 2.61 15.40 9.36
C LEU A 101 1.67 14.36 10.02
N ILE A 102 1.03 13.51 9.21
CA ILE A 102 0.17 12.43 9.73
C ILE A 102 0.99 11.49 10.60
N GLN A 103 2.18 11.10 10.17
CA GLN A 103 3.04 10.19 10.92
C GLN A 103 3.49 10.80 12.26
N GLN A 104 3.83 12.08 12.29
CA GLN A 104 4.13 12.77 13.54
C GLN A 104 2.95 12.73 14.52
N PHE A 105 1.73 12.96 14.00
CA PHE A 105 0.53 12.89 14.82
C PHE A 105 0.23 11.45 15.28
N GLU A 106 0.35 10.47 14.39
CA GLU A 106 0.18 9.05 14.73
C GLU A 106 1.20 8.60 15.79
N ASN A 107 2.46 9.05 15.69
CA ASN A 107 3.49 8.74 16.68
C ASN A 107 3.16 9.36 18.05
N ALA A 108 2.73 10.62 18.09
CA ALA A 108 2.31 11.25 19.34
C ALA A 108 1.13 10.54 20.00
N LEU A 109 0.17 10.02 19.19
CA LEU A 109 -0.93 9.22 19.71
C LEU A 109 -0.44 7.86 20.25
N LYS A 110 0.50 7.21 19.59
CA LYS A 110 1.07 5.94 20.03
C LYS A 110 1.85 6.11 21.34
N GLU A 111 2.65 7.17 21.47
CA GLU A 111 3.44 7.48 22.66
C GLU A 111 2.57 7.69 23.90
N LYS A 112 1.38 8.28 23.71
CA LYS A 112 0.41 8.56 24.78
C LYS A 112 -0.61 7.44 24.99
N ALA A 113 -0.53 6.37 24.21
CA ALA A 113 -1.47 5.26 24.33
C ALA A 113 -1.18 4.45 25.60
N ILE A 114 -2.23 4.06 26.34
CA ILE A 114 -2.13 3.26 27.58
C ILE A 114 -1.39 1.93 27.35
N ASP A 115 -1.51 1.39 26.14
CA ASP A 115 -0.92 0.12 25.73
C ASP A 115 0.38 0.27 24.92
N CYS A 116 0.99 1.47 24.94
CA CYS A 116 2.21 1.77 24.20
C CYS A 116 3.34 0.77 24.48
N GLU A 117 3.60 0.48 25.74
CA GLU A 117 4.65 -0.48 26.12
C GLU A 117 4.34 -1.92 25.72
N ILE A 118 3.07 -2.32 25.80
CA ILE A 118 2.64 -3.68 25.46
C ILE A 118 2.88 -3.97 23.96
N PHE A 119 2.64 -2.98 23.11
CA PHE A 119 2.80 -3.09 21.66
C PHE A 119 4.06 -2.40 21.12
N TYR A 120 5.03 -2.13 21.99
CA TYR A 120 6.25 -1.38 21.65
C TYR A 120 6.95 -1.92 20.40
N GLU A 121 7.22 -3.22 20.35
CA GLU A 121 7.88 -3.84 19.17
C GLU A 121 7.02 -3.73 17.89
N GLY A 122 5.70 -3.85 17.99
CA GLY A 122 4.78 -3.73 16.86
C GLY A 122 4.58 -2.30 16.37
N ASN A 123 4.92 -1.31 17.19
CA ASN A 123 4.77 0.10 16.88
C ASN A 123 6.05 0.74 16.32
N ASN A 124 7.20 0.07 16.45
CA ASN A 124 8.49 0.53 15.93
C ASN A 124 8.81 -0.19 14.62
N TYR A 125 9.26 0.57 13.63
CA TYR A 125 9.70 0.04 12.35
C TYR A 125 11.21 0.29 12.18
N PRO A 126 11.93 -0.60 11.48
CA PRO A 126 13.40 -0.51 11.37
C PRO A 126 13.93 0.80 10.79
N ASP A 127 13.12 1.48 9.98
CA ASP A 127 13.50 2.70 9.25
C ASP A 127 12.91 3.98 9.88
N GLU A 128 12.28 3.88 11.05
CA GLU A 128 11.65 5.01 11.74
C GLU A 128 12.35 5.29 13.09
N GLU A 129 12.26 6.53 13.56
CA GLU A 129 12.71 6.86 14.91
C GLU A 129 11.84 6.10 15.92
N PRO A 130 12.44 5.41 16.91
CA PRO A 130 11.68 4.66 17.90
C PRO A 130 10.79 5.58 18.71
N ILE A 131 9.58 5.16 18.95
CA ILE A 131 8.62 5.89 19.80
C ILE A 131 9.06 5.81 21.27
N GLN A 132 8.81 6.87 22.03
CA GLN A 132 9.04 6.92 23.48
C GLN A 132 7.68 6.88 24.17
N CYS A 133 7.40 5.78 24.87
CA CYS A 133 6.16 5.68 25.64
C CYS A 133 6.24 6.62 26.86
N ASP A 134 5.20 7.44 27.04
CA ASP A 134 5.00 8.17 28.28
C ASP A 134 4.33 7.24 29.29
N VAL A 135 5.06 6.89 30.32
CA VAL A 135 4.58 6.11 31.46
C VAL A 135 4.08 7.04 32.55
#